data_6085c707e5d613beebdff4135ea01019
#
_entry.id   6085c707e5d613beebdff4135ea01019
#
_cell.length_a   1.000
_cell.length_b   1.000
_cell.length_c   1.000
_cell.angle_alpha   90.00
_cell.angle_beta   90.00
_cell.angle_gamma   90.00
#
_symmetry.space_group_name_H-M   'P 1'
#
loop_
_entity.id
_entity.type
_entity.pdbx_description
1 polymer ?
#
loop_
_entity_poly.entity_id
_entity_poly.type
_entity_poly.pdbx_seq_one_letter_code
_entity_poly.pdbx_strand_id
1 'polypeptide(L)'
;DVDTMLEQTQWAEAWGFDSALYMPILEFARMAKIPLVALNITPDLRQRLVNDGWEHVPADERHAIPSPFPASASYRSRLTEVFNQHAMGDDPEALERFIQAQLTWDIAMAQRLTEATQGGALAVGLMGLGHVSYNEGVAYQLNALGVSDTVSLLHWQMSDCTQPDPTLADAVYILADE
;
A
#
# COMPACT_ATOMS: atom_id res chain seq x y z
N ASP A 1 4.52 9.36 24.60
CA ASP A 1 4.29 7.95 24.93
C ASP A 1 3.49 7.27 23.79
N VAL A 2 3.23 5.98 23.91
CA VAL A 2 2.56 5.18 22.88
C VAL A 2 1.11 5.62 22.72
N ASP A 3 0.40 5.81 23.80
CA ASP A 3 -1.02 6.19 23.78
C ASP A 3 -1.22 7.52 23.05
N THR A 4 -0.38 8.50 23.34
CA THR A 4 -0.36 9.80 22.65
C THR A 4 -0.11 9.62 21.14
N MET A 5 0.81 8.75 20.75
CA MET A 5 1.10 8.46 19.34
C MET A 5 -0.11 7.82 18.64
N LEU A 6 -0.72 6.81 19.25
CA LEU A 6 -1.90 6.14 18.71
C LEU A 6 -3.09 7.09 18.53
N GLU A 7 -3.29 8.00 19.52
CA GLU A 7 -4.33 9.04 19.44
C GLU A 7 -4.06 10.05 18.34
N GLN A 8 -2.85 10.63 18.30
CA GLN A 8 -2.46 11.66 17.32
C GLN A 8 -2.45 11.13 15.87
N THR A 9 -2.13 9.87 15.68
CA THR A 9 -2.14 9.24 14.36
C THR A 9 -3.52 8.70 13.95
N GLN A 10 -4.52 8.79 14.85
CA GLN A 10 -5.84 8.18 14.63
C GLN A 10 -5.68 6.71 14.19
N TRP A 11 -4.81 5.96 14.88
CA TRP A 11 -4.36 4.62 14.48
C TRP A 11 -5.51 3.69 14.12
N ALA A 12 -6.56 3.64 14.94
CA ALA A 12 -7.69 2.73 14.75
C ALA A 12 -8.45 3.01 13.44
N GLU A 13 -8.63 4.29 13.11
CA GLU A 13 -9.34 4.72 11.89
C GLU A 13 -8.46 4.67 10.65
N ALA A 14 -7.18 5.04 10.80
CA ALA A 14 -6.25 5.15 9.68
C ALA A 14 -5.64 3.81 9.28
N TRP A 15 -5.34 2.93 10.24
CA TRP A 15 -4.68 1.66 10.00
C TRP A 15 -5.61 0.45 10.16
N GLY A 16 -6.49 0.46 11.17
CA GLY A 16 -7.53 -0.55 11.37
C GLY A 16 -7.04 -1.89 11.95
N PHE A 17 -5.75 -2.03 12.24
CA PHE A 17 -5.16 -3.23 12.86
C PHE A 17 -4.77 -2.96 14.31
N ASP A 18 -4.78 -4.01 15.13
CA ASP A 18 -4.33 -3.94 16.52
C ASP A 18 -2.88 -3.41 16.57
N SER A 19 -2.68 -2.30 17.27
CA SER A 19 -1.37 -1.67 17.42
C SER A 19 -0.34 -2.60 18.07
N ALA A 20 -0.77 -3.55 18.91
CA ALA A 20 0.11 -4.52 19.56
C ALA A 20 0.94 -5.33 18.56
N LEU A 21 0.40 -5.61 17.37
CA LEU A 21 1.10 -6.32 16.29
C LEU A 21 2.28 -5.52 15.74
N TYR A 22 2.22 -4.19 15.82
CA TYR A 22 3.23 -3.28 15.25
C TYR A 22 4.17 -2.70 16.31
N MET A 23 3.84 -2.84 17.60
CA MET A 23 4.63 -2.29 18.69
C MET A 23 6.12 -2.65 18.62
N PRO A 24 6.52 -3.91 18.32
CA PRO A 24 7.94 -4.24 18.22
C PRO A 24 8.70 -3.40 17.18
N ILE A 25 8.05 -3.12 16.03
CA ILE A 25 8.61 -2.31 14.95
C ILE A 25 8.67 -0.84 15.36
N LEU A 26 7.58 -0.32 15.93
CA LEU A 26 7.48 1.08 16.36
C LEU A 26 8.46 1.39 17.48
N GLU A 27 8.63 0.50 18.46
CA GLU A 27 9.61 0.65 19.53
C GLU A 27 11.06 0.57 19.01
N PHE A 28 11.33 -0.36 18.09
CA PHE A 28 12.64 -0.43 17.44
C PHE A 28 12.96 0.89 16.72
N ALA A 29 12.04 1.40 15.92
CA ALA A 29 12.22 2.67 15.22
C ALA A 29 12.47 3.84 16.21
N ARG A 30 11.70 3.89 17.31
CA ARG A 30 11.87 4.89 18.36
C ARG A 30 13.25 4.80 19.01
N MET A 31 13.71 3.60 19.40
CA MET A 31 15.01 3.39 20.04
C MET A 31 16.17 3.70 19.09
N ALA A 32 16.05 3.30 17.83
CA ALA A 32 17.04 3.54 16.78
C ALA A 32 16.94 4.96 16.19
N LYS A 33 15.97 5.78 16.62
CA LYS A 33 15.68 7.12 16.08
C LYS A 33 15.45 7.12 14.56
N ILE A 34 14.78 6.09 14.07
CA ILE A 34 14.38 5.98 12.66
C ILE A 34 13.11 6.82 12.48
N PRO A 35 13.07 7.77 11.53
CA PRO A 35 11.87 8.51 11.22
C PRO A 35 10.74 7.59 10.73
N LEU A 36 9.53 7.83 11.21
CA LEU A 36 8.32 7.17 10.73
C LEU A 36 7.53 8.15 9.86
N VAL A 37 7.11 7.70 8.68
CA VAL A 37 6.36 8.48 7.70
C VAL A 37 5.07 7.76 7.36
N ALA A 38 3.94 8.46 7.47
CA ALA A 38 2.65 7.92 7.04
C ALA A 38 2.60 7.80 5.52
N LEU A 39 2.27 6.61 5.01
CA LEU A 39 2.16 6.34 3.58
C LEU A 39 0.72 6.43 3.06
N ASN A 40 -0.27 6.35 3.96
CA ASN A 40 -1.66 6.25 3.58
C ASN A 40 -2.23 7.57 3.05
N ILE A 41 -3.28 7.47 2.23
CA ILE A 41 -4.12 8.61 1.85
C ILE A 41 -5.11 8.93 2.98
N THR A 42 -5.64 10.17 2.99
CA THR A 42 -6.63 10.54 4.00
C THR A 42 -7.96 9.79 3.80
N PRO A 43 -8.73 9.55 4.88
CA PRO A 43 -10.05 8.91 4.77
C PRO A 43 -10.99 9.66 3.82
N ASP A 44 -10.96 11.00 3.83
CA ASP A 44 -11.79 11.84 2.96
C ASP A 44 -11.45 11.66 1.48
N LEU A 45 -10.14 11.64 1.14
CA LEU A 45 -9.71 11.37 -0.22
C LEU A 45 -10.11 9.98 -0.67
N ARG A 46 -9.93 8.96 0.20
CA ARG A 46 -10.39 7.60 -0.08
C ARG A 46 -11.88 7.54 -0.40
N GLN A 47 -12.71 8.21 0.42
CA GLN A 47 -14.15 8.22 0.22
C GLN A 47 -14.54 8.86 -1.12
N ARG A 48 -13.87 9.96 -1.50
CA ARG A 48 -14.09 10.60 -2.80
C ARG A 48 -13.68 9.73 -3.97
N LEU A 49 -12.53 9.06 -3.87
CA LEU A 49 -12.08 8.14 -4.92
C LEU A 49 -13.08 7.02 -5.19
N VAL A 50 -13.64 6.45 -4.13
CA VAL A 50 -14.65 5.37 -4.25
C VAL A 50 -15.97 5.88 -4.85
N ASN A 51 -16.40 7.08 -4.45
CA ASN A 51 -17.68 7.62 -4.89
C ASN A 51 -17.61 8.25 -6.28
N ASP A 52 -16.59 9.09 -6.49
CA ASP A 52 -16.55 10.02 -7.63
C ASP A 52 -15.46 9.65 -8.66
N GLY A 53 -14.45 8.89 -8.25
CA GLY A 53 -13.26 8.59 -9.05
C GLY A 53 -12.24 9.73 -9.08
N TRP A 54 -11.00 9.42 -9.47
CA TRP A 54 -9.86 10.34 -9.45
C TRP A 54 -10.09 11.64 -10.25
N GLU A 55 -10.69 11.52 -11.43
CA GLU A 55 -10.89 12.65 -12.32
C GLU A 55 -11.82 13.72 -11.73
N HIS A 56 -12.72 13.35 -10.83
CA HIS A 56 -13.66 14.25 -10.18
C HIS A 56 -13.14 14.81 -8.83
N VAL A 57 -11.99 14.34 -8.34
CA VAL A 57 -11.35 14.94 -7.16
C VAL A 57 -10.70 16.26 -7.56
N PRO A 58 -11.06 17.41 -6.95
CA PRO A 58 -10.42 18.68 -7.20
C PRO A 58 -8.90 18.64 -6.93
N ALA A 59 -8.12 19.37 -7.74
CA ALA A 59 -6.65 19.32 -7.66
C ALA A 59 -6.09 19.73 -6.28
N ASP A 60 -6.72 20.68 -5.61
CA ASP A 60 -6.37 21.14 -4.27
C ASP A 60 -6.69 20.12 -3.17
N GLU A 61 -7.57 19.16 -3.45
CA GLU A 61 -7.93 18.09 -2.53
C GLU A 61 -7.14 16.79 -2.78
N ARG A 62 -6.32 16.74 -3.82
CA ARG A 62 -5.45 15.60 -4.14
C ARG A 62 -4.19 15.54 -3.26
N HIS A 63 -4.01 16.49 -2.34
CA HIS A 63 -2.86 16.54 -1.41
C HIS A 63 -1.49 16.40 -2.09
N ALA A 64 -1.33 17.02 -3.27
CA ALA A 64 -0.15 16.94 -4.13
C ALA A 64 0.22 15.52 -4.61
N ILE A 65 -0.69 14.55 -4.49
CA ILE A 65 -0.50 13.21 -5.06
C ILE A 65 -0.55 13.33 -6.59
N PRO A 66 0.45 12.82 -7.32
CA PRO A 66 0.44 12.85 -8.77
C PRO A 66 -0.62 11.89 -9.35
N SER A 67 -0.97 12.07 -10.60
CA SER A 67 -1.82 11.09 -11.30
C SER A 67 -1.12 9.73 -11.32
N PRO A 68 -1.82 8.64 -10.98
CA PRO A 68 -1.22 7.31 -11.00
C PRO A 68 -0.90 6.87 -12.42
N PHE A 69 0.16 6.09 -12.57
CA PHE A 69 0.45 5.40 -13.83
C PHE A 69 -0.54 4.25 -14.01
N PRO A 70 -0.95 3.97 -15.26
CA PRO A 70 -1.97 2.96 -15.54
C PRO A 70 -1.55 1.56 -15.07
N ALA A 71 -2.51 0.76 -14.59
CA ALA A 71 -2.27 -0.62 -14.25
C ALA A 71 -1.81 -1.44 -15.47
N SER A 72 -0.89 -2.39 -15.26
CA SER A 72 -0.63 -3.45 -16.23
C SER A 72 -1.89 -4.30 -16.46
N ALA A 73 -1.95 -5.02 -17.57
CA ALA A 73 -3.09 -5.91 -17.84
C ALA A 73 -3.25 -6.99 -16.76
N SER A 74 -2.14 -7.53 -16.25
CA SER A 74 -2.13 -8.52 -15.16
C SER A 74 -2.62 -7.92 -13.84
N TYR A 75 -2.16 -6.72 -13.48
CA TYR A 75 -2.62 -6.06 -12.26
C TYR A 75 -4.12 -5.73 -12.34
N ARG A 76 -4.56 -5.21 -13.47
CA ARG A 76 -5.99 -4.95 -13.71
C ARG A 76 -6.83 -6.23 -13.56
N SER A 77 -6.37 -7.36 -14.09
CA SER A 77 -7.07 -8.65 -13.95
C SER A 77 -7.20 -9.05 -12.48
N ARG A 78 -6.11 -8.95 -11.70
CA ARG A 78 -6.15 -9.27 -10.27
C ARG A 78 -7.06 -8.32 -9.48
N LEU A 79 -7.02 -7.02 -9.76
CA LEU A 79 -7.93 -6.07 -9.11
C LEU A 79 -9.39 -6.37 -9.45
N THR A 80 -9.68 -6.81 -10.68
CA THR A 80 -11.02 -7.26 -11.08
C THR A 80 -11.46 -8.50 -10.30
N GLU A 81 -10.56 -9.47 -10.09
CA GLU A 81 -10.84 -10.65 -9.27
C GLU A 81 -11.15 -10.28 -7.82
N VAL A 82 -10.34 -9.39 -7.22
CA VAL A 82 -10.56 -8.87 -5.86
C VAL A 82 -11.91 -8.15 -5.76
N PHE A 83 -12.24 -7.30 -6.72
CA PHE A 83 -13.53 -6.61 -6.79
C PHE A 83 -14.70 -7.60 -6.79
N ASN A 84 -14.63 -8.62 -7.64
CA ASN A 84 -15.66 -9.64 -7.77
C ASN A 84 -15.81 -10.49 -6.49
N GLN A 85 -14.70 -10.83 -5.82
CA GLN A 85 -14.71 -11.60 -4.58
C GLN A 85 -15.39 -10.85 -3.41
N HIS A 86 -15.33 -9.53 -3.40
CA HIS A 86 -15.97 -8.71 -2.38
C HIS A 86 -17.46 -8.39 -2.69
N ALA A 87 -18.04 -9.04 -3.68
CA ALA A 87 -19.44 -8.86 -4.10
C ALA A 87 -19.83 -7.37 -4.31
N MET A 88 -18.92 -6.57 -4.85
CA MET A 88 -19.12 -5.13 -5.09
C MET A 88 -20.04 -4.84 -6.28
N GLY A 89 -20.70 -5.89 -6.84
CA GLY A 89 -21.65 -5.80 -7.94
C GLY A 89 -21.00 -5.95 -9.32
N ASP A 90 -21.85 -5.95 -10.36
CA ASP A 90 -21.45 -6.09 -11.77
C ASP A 90 -21.36 -4.73 -12.50
N ASP A 91 -21.24 -3.63 -11.75
CA ASP A 91 -21.17 -2.29 -12.32
C ASP A 91 -19.75 -1.99 -12.85
N PRO A 92 -19.57 -1.84 -14.17
CA PRO A 92 -18.27 -1.54 -14.76
C PRO A 92 -17.67 -0.20 -14.29
N GLU A 93 -18.52 0.79 -13.98
CA GLU A 93 -18.05 2.08 -13.48
C GLU A 93 -17.54 1.95 -12.03
N ALA A 94 -18.21 1.13 -11.21
CA ALA A 94 -17.74 0.84 -9.85
C ALA A 94 -16.39 0.10 -9.86
N LEU A 95 -16.21 -0.86 -10.78
CA LEU A 95 -14.92 -1.53 -10.98
C LEU A 95 -13.83 -0.52 -11.37
N GLU A 96 -14.12 0.38 -12.29
CA GLU A 96 -13.14 1.38 -12.73
C GLU A 96 -12.76 2.33 -11.58
N ARG A 97 -13.73 2.80 -10.79
CA ARG A 97 -13.47 3.60 -9.59
C ARG A 97 -12.63 2.85 -8.55
N PHE A 98 -12.91 1.56 -8.34
CA PHE A 98 -12.11 0.72 -7.45
C PHE A 98 -10.65 0.62 -7.91
N ILE A 99 -10.43 0.36 -9.20
CA ILE A 99 -9.07 0.30 -9.78
C ILE A 99 -8.36 1.66 -9.64
N GLN A 100 -9.03 2.75 -9.95
CA GLN A 100 -8.47 4.10 -9.79
C GLN A 100 -8.11 4.41 -8.32
N ALA A 101 -8.95 4.02 -7.37
CA ALA A 101 -8.66 4.17 -5.95
C ALA A 101 -7.41 3.40 -5.54
N GLN A 102 -7.28 2.14 -5.97
CA GLN A 102 -6.11 1.33 -5.68
C GLN A 102 -4.84 1.94 -6.28
N LEU A 103 -4.86 2.33 -7.54
CA LEU A 103 -3.72 2.99 -8.18
C LEU A 103 -3.33 4.31 -7.53
N THR A 104 -4.32 5.08 -7.05
CA THR A 104 -4.06 6.32 -6.32
C THR A 104 -3.39 6.04 -4.98
N TRP A 105 -3.76 4.98 -4.32
CA TRP A 105 -3.08 4.51 -3.11
C TRP A 105 -1.62 4.13 -3.39
N ASP A 106 -1.41 3.33 -4.44
CA ASP A 106 -0.08 2.87 -4.83
C ASP A 106 0.86 4.05 -5.15
N ILE A 107 0.39 5.03 -5.95
CA ILE A 107 1.22 6.20 -6.28
C ILE A 107 1.47 7.11 -5.08
N ALA A 108 0.50 7.27 -4.17
CA ALA A 108 0.69 8.05 -2.95
C ALA A 108 1.77 7.43 -2.06
N MET A 109 1.74 6.12 -1.86
CA MET A 109 2.77 5.39 -1.11
C MET A 109 4.13 5.48 -1.81
N ALA A 110 4.17 5.29 -3.14
CA ALA A 110 5.39 5.39 -3.93
C ALA A 110 6.01 6.78 -3.84
N GLN A 111 5.21 7.84 -3.91
CA GLN A 111 5.69 9.22 -3.75
C GLN A 111 6.33 9.43 -2.37
N ARG A 112 5.69 9.00 -1.28
CA ARG A 112 6.23 9.13 0.07
C ARG A 112 7.52 8.35 0.26
N LEU A 113 7.61 7.15 -0.32
CA LEU A 113 8.85 6.37 -0.32
C LEU A 113 9.96 7.07 -1.11
N THR A 114 9.64 7.62 -2.29
CA THR A 114 10.58 8.41 -3.09
C THR A 114 11.12 9.62 -2.30
N GLU A 115 10.24 10.35 -1.61
CA GLU A 115 10.63 11.47 -0.75
C GLU A 115 11.53 11.00 0.40
N ALA A 116 11.23 9.85 1.02
CA ALA A 116 11.98 9.29 2.14
C ALA A 116 13.39 8.80 1.75
N THR A 117 13.61 8.45 0.47
CA THR A 117 14.93 8.01 -0.05
C THR A 117 15.82 9.15 -0.51
N GLN A 118 15.34 10.39 -0.45
CA GLN A 118 16.16 11.56 -0.83
C GLN A 118 17.46 11.63 -0.01
N GLY A 119 18.56 11.93 -0.69
CA GLY A 119 19.88 11.94 -0.07
C GLY A 119 20.54 10.56 0.09
N GLY A 120 19.98 9.51 -0.52
CA GLY A 120 20.53 8.15 -0.50
C GLY A 120 20.15 7.34 0.74
N ALA A 121 19.09 7.74 1.45
CA ALA A 121 18.58 6.99 2.59
C ALA A 121 17.88 5.70 2.15
N LEU A 122 18.00 4.63 2.96
CA LEU A 122 17.16 3.45 2.81
C LEU A 122 15.78 3.74 3.43
N ALA A 123 14.72 3.50 2.67
CA ALA A 123 13.35 3.51 3.16
C ALA A 123 12.75 2.10 3.17
N VAL A 124 12.03 1.76 4.22
CA VAL A 124 11.29 0.50 4.33
C VAL A 124 9.80 0.81 4.40
N GLY A 125 9.04 0.39 3.39
CA GLY A 125 7.59 0.54 3.34
C GLY A 125 6.89 -0.68 3.95
N LEU A 126 6.03 -0.45 4.95
CA LEU A 126 5.12 -1.47 5.49
C LEU A 126 3.72 -1.21 4.93
N MET A 127 3.18 -2.19 4.22
CA MET A 127 1.89 -2.02 3.53
C MET A 127 1.18 -3.36 3.34
N GLY A 128 -0.08 -3.31 3.00
CA GLY A 128 -0.87 -4.51 2.74
C GLY A 128 -0.39 -5.29 1.51
N LEU A 129 -0.63 -6.60 1.52
CA LEU A 129 -0.22 -7.53 0.47
C LEU A 129 -0.64 -7.09 -0.94
N GLY A 130 -1.83 -6.52 -1.09
CA GLY A 130 -2.36 -6.05 -2.38
C GLY A 130 -1.53 -4.96 -3.05
N HIS A 131 -0.70 -4.23 -2.29
CA HIS A 131 0.17 -3.16 -2.79
C HIS A 131 1.58 -3.65 -3.16
N VAL A 132 1.98 -4.85 -2.70
CA VAL A 132 3.33 -5.39 -2.86
C VAL A 132 3.38 -6.54 -3.85
N SER A 133 2.33 -7.37 -3.92
CA SER A 133 2.32 -8.60 -4.70
C SER A 133 2.66 -8.37 -6.18
N TYR A 134 3.54 -9.22 -6.70
CA TYR A 134 3.97 -9.27 -8.10
C TYR A 134 4.70 -8.00 -8.57
N ASN A 135 5.09 -7.11 -7.64
CA ASN A 135 5.70 -5.81 -7.94
C ASN A 135 4.84 -4.90 -8.86
N GLU A 136 3.52 -5.11 -8.88
CA GLU A 136 2.61 -4.41 -9.80
C GLU A 136 1.88 -3.21 -9.19
N GLY A 137 1.88 -3.10 -7.85
CA GLY A 137 1.35 -1.95 -7.11
C GLY A 137 2.40 -0.87 -6.92
N VAL A 138 2.84 -0.69 -5.66
CA VAL A 138 3.77 0.38 -5.28
C VAL A 138 5.12 0.29 -5.99
N ALA A 139 5.69 -0.90 -6.18
CA ALA A 139 6.97 -1.05 -6.88
C ALA A 139 6.89 -0.60 -8.35
N TYR A 140 5.77 -0.87 -9.02
CA TYR A 140 5.52 -0.38 -10.38
C TYR A 140 5.46 1.15 -10.42
N GLN A 141 4.75 1.77 -9.49
CA GLN A 141 4.65 3.23 -9.40
C GLN A 141 6.01 3.87 -9.06
N LEU A 142 6.80 3.26 -8.15
CA LEU A 142 8.16 3.69 -7.85
C LEU A 142 9.06 3.69 -9.08
N ASN A 143 9.03 2.60 -9.86
CA ASN A 143 9.80 2.50 -11.10
C ASN A 143 9.41 3.61 -12.08
N ALA A 144 8.12 3.89 -12.24
CA ALA A 144 7.62 4.96 -13.09
C ALA A 144 8.01 6.36 -12.59
N LEU A 145 8.22 6.54 -11.28
CA LEU A 145 8.79 7.74 -10.68
C LEU A 145 10.33 7.82 -10.78
N GLY A 146 10.98 6.82 -11.38
CA GLY A 146 12.43 6.76 -11.55
C GLY A 146 13.20 6.08 -10.42
N VAL A 147 12.51 5.43 -9.48
CA VAL A 147 13.11 4.66 -8.38
C VAL A 147 13.04 3.18 -8.73
N SER A 148 14.11 2.63 -9.29
CA SER A 148 14.19 1.23 -9.75
C SER A 148 14.94 0.30 -8.79
N ASP A 149 15.67 0.84 -7.81
CA ASP A 149 16.40 0.05 -6.81
C ASP A 149 15.47 -0.27 -5.64
N THR A 150 14.58 -1.21 -5.88
CA THR A 150 13.54 -1.64 -4.94
C THR A 150 13.56 -3.16 -4.78
N VAL A 151 13.24 -3.63 -3.59
CA VAL A 151 13.08 -5.05 -3.27
C VAL A 151 11.78 -5.24 -2.51
N SER A 152 10.96 -6.15 -2.99
CA SER A 152 9.75 -6.59 -2.28
C SER A 152 10.03 -7.84 -1.44
N LEU A 153 9.57 -7.81 -0.19
CA LEU A 153 9.69 -8.90 0.76
C LEU A 153 8.31 -9.23 1.32
N LEU A 154 7.92 -10.49 1.23
CA LEU A 154 6.69 -11.00 1.81
C LEU A 154 6.98 -12.10 2.81
N HIS A 155 6.13 -12.23 3.83
CA HIS A 155 6.06 -13.42 4.65
C HIS A 155 4.88 -14.29 4.17
N TRP A 156 5.06 -15.60 4.22
CA TRP A 156 4.07 -16.59 3.82
C TRP A 156 3.92 -17.64 4.92
N GLN A 157 2.71 -17.83 5.40
CA GLN A 157 2.41 -18.88 6.34
C GLN A 157 2.00 -20.14 5.58
N MET A 158 2.71 -21.23 5.81
CA MET A 158 2.39 -22.52 5.20
C MET A 158 1.25 -23.19 5.98
N SER A 159 0.00 -22.89 5.62
CA SER A 159 -1.16 -23.58 6.21
C SER A 159 -1.47 -24.93 5.57
N ASP A 160 -1.11 -25.15 4.28
CA ASP A 160 -1.54 -26.30 3.48
C ASP A 160 -0.42 -26.95 2.65
N CYS A 161 0.83 -26.80 3.05
CA CYS A 161 2.00 -27.24 2.27
C CYS A 161 2.04 -26.68 0.82
N THR A 162 1.28 -25.64 0.53
CA THR A 162 1.33 -24.95 -0.75
C THR A 162 2.49 -23.97 -0.77
N GLN A 163 3.37 -24.11 -1.74
CA GLN A 163 4.44 -23.15 -1.96
C GLN A 163 3.85 -21.87 -2.58
N PRO A 164 4.32 -20.69 -2.16
CA PRO A 164 3.93 -19.44 -2.80
C PRO A 164 4.40 -19.42 -4.27
N ASP A 165 3.67 -18.69 -5.10
CA ASP A 165 4.11 -18.38 -6.45
C ASP A 165 5.49 -17.70 -6.40
N PRO A 166 6.52 -18.21 -7.10
CA PRO A 166 7.87 -17.64 -7.08
C PRO A 166 7.95 -16.22 -7.63
N THR A 167 6.92 -15.76 -8.34
CA THR A 167 6.83 -14.38 -8.87
C THR A 167 6.10 -13.42 -7.94
N LEU A 168 5.63 -13.89 -6.78
CA LEU A 168 4.82 -13.11 -5.85
C LEU A 168 5.56 -11.88 -5.29
N ALA A 169 6.87 -12.02 -5.06
CA ALA A 169 7.76 -10.96 -4.60
C ALA A 169 9.21 -11.31 -4.94
N ASP A 170 10.13 -10.35 -4.77
CA ASP A 170 11.57 -10.61 -4.98
C ASP A 170 12.12 -11.60 -3.95
N ALA A 171 11.56 -11.59 -2.73
CA ALA A 171 11.84 -12.59 -1.70
C ALA A 171 10.59 -12.92 -0.90
N VAL A 172 10.42 -14.21 -0.57
CA VAL A 172 9.32 -14.70 0.27
C VAL A 172 9.92 -15.44 1.47
N TYR A 173 9.61 -14.97 2.66
CA TYR A 173 10.00 -15.60 3.90
C TYR A 173 8.89 -16.54 4.38
N ILE A 174 9.20 -17.84 4.45
CA ILE A 174 8.24 -18.86 4.85
C ILE A 174 8.27 -19.00 6.37
N LEU A 175 7.10 -18.78 6.99
CA LEU A 175 6.89 -19.04 8.42
C LEU A 175 6.44 -20.48 8.58
N ALA A 176 7.20 -21.28 9.36
CA ALA A 176 6.75 -22.59 9.78
C ALA A 176 5.64 -22.46 10.82
N ASP A 177 4.63 -23.34 10.76
CA ASP A 177 3.66 -23.48 11.85
C ASP A 177 4.39 -23.97 13.11
N GLU A 178 4.14 -23.32 14.26
CA GLU A 178 4.61 -23.75 15.57
C GLU A 178 3.80 -24.95 16.09
#